data_50fba2f8089b5174e32ff57777bd7f93
#
_entry.id   50fba2f8089b5174e32ff57777bd7f93
#
_cell.length_a   1.000
_cell.length_b   1.000
_cell.length_c   1.000
_cell.angle_alpha   90.00
_cell.angle_beta   90.00
_cell.angle_gamma   90.00
#
_symmetry.space_group_name_H-M   'P 1'
#
loop_
_entity.id
_entity.type
_entity.pdbx_description
1 polymer ?
#
loop_
_entity_poly.entity_id
_entity_poly.type
_entity_poly.pdbx_seq_one_letter_code
_entity_poly.pdbx_strand_id
1 'polypeptide(L)'
;MPRSEHFAALVARLPDNELFRFSLAQALLAEGQPAAAIEHLVVCANKKPDWMMPRILLGKTLLTLQQKADARTWLEQALHLAVTQNHDDPAQELRQLLAE
;
A
#
# COMPACT_ATOMS: atom_id res chain seq x y z
N MET A 1 -24.05 -2.27 2.58
CA MET A 1 -22.95 -2.00 3.51
C MET A 1 -21.64 -1.81 2.73
N PRO A 2 -20.89 -0.74 2.98
CA PRO A 2 -19.59 -0.54 2.32
C PRO A 2 -18.63 -1.68 2.62
N ARG A 3 -17.79 -2.03 1.63
CA ARG A 3 -16.83 -3.10 1.80
C ARG A 3 -15.84 -2.82 2.94
N SER A 4 -15.49 -1.52 3.15
CA SER A 4 -14.58 -1.16 4.23
C SER A 4 -15.15 -1.53 5.59
N GLU A 5 -16.46 -1.39 5.82
CA GLU A 5 -17.07 -1.79 7.10
C GLU A 5 -16.98 -3.29 7.32
N HIS A 6 -17.16 -4.07 6.25
CA HIS A 6 -17.01 -5.52 6.32
C HIS A 6 -15.60 -5.91 6.73
N PHE A 7 -14.60 -5.35 6.06
CA PHE A 7 -13.19 -5.66 6.36
C PHE A 7 -12.73 -5.07 7.69
N ALA A 8 -13.28 -3.91 8.08
CA ALA A 8 -12.96 -3.34 9.40
C ALA A 8 -13.41 -4.29 10.52
N ALA A 9 -14.57 -4.91 10.37
CA ALA A 9 -15.04 -5.88 11.34
C ALA A 9 -14.13 -7.11 11.41
N LEU A 10 -13.64 -7.58 10.27
CA LEU A 10 -12.69 -8.70 10.22
C LEU A 10 -11.35 -8.33 10.85
N VAL A 11 -10.85 -7.13 10.60
CA VAL A 11 -9.59 -6.66 11.21
C VAL A 11 -9.75 -6.54 12.73
N ALA A 12 -10.91 -6.09 13.22
CA ALA A 12 -11.17 -5.97 14.65
C ALA A 12 -11.14 -7.35 15.34
N ARG A 13 -11.64 -8.37 14.63
CA ARG A 13 -11.67 -9.74 15.17
C ARG A 13 -10.31 -10.45 15.04
N LEU A 14 -9.59 -10.18 13.97
CA LEU A 14 -8.33 -10.84 13.62
C LEU A 14 -7.27 -9.80 13.27
N PRO A 15 -6.83 -9.00 14.27
CA PRO A 15 -5.95 -7.84 13.97
C PRO A 15 -4.59 -8.22 13.42
N ASP A 16 -4.15 -9.46 13.62
CA ASP A 16 -2.86 -9.92 13.11
C ASP A 16 -2.94 -10.47 11.68
N ASN A 17 -4.13 -10.52 11.08
CA ASN A 17 -4.29 -11.00 9.72
C ASN A 17 -4.03 -9.85 8.75
N GLU A 18 -2.84 -9.84 8.15
CA GLU A 18 -2.43 -8.76 7.24
C GLU A 18 -3.23 -8.74 5.94
N LEU A 19 -3.76 -9.88 5.51
CA LEU A 19 -4.57 -9.92 4.28
C LEU A 19 -5.90 -9.19 4.46
N PHE A 20 -6.55 -9.35 5.62
CA PHE A 20 -7.77 -8.61 5.90
C PHE A 20 -7.50 -7.12 6.03
N ARG A 21 -6.38 -6.75 6.64
CA ARG A 21 -5.99 -5.34 6.75
C ARG A 21 -5.68 -4.73 5.39
N PHE A 22 -5.00 -5.47 4.53
CA PHE A 22 -4.73 -5.02 3.17
C PHE A 22 -6.03 -4.85 2.38
N SER A 23 -6.98 -5.78 2.53
CA SER A 23 -8.29 -5.68 1.88
C SER A 23 -9.06 -4.47 2.39
N LEU A 24 -8.97 -4.16 3.69
CA LEU A 24 -9.58 -2.96 4.25
C LEU A 24 -8.99 -1.70 3.60
N ALA A 25 -7.67 -1.65 3.47
CA ALA A 25 -7.01 -0.51 2.84
C ALA A 25 -7.47 -0.32 1.40
N GLN A 26 -7.56 -1.42 0.63
CA GLN A 26 -8.03 -1.35 -0.76
C GLN A 26 -9.49 -0.85 -0.83
N ALA A 27 -10.34 -1.32 0.08
CA ALA A 27 -11.72 -0.87 0.13
C ALA A 27 -11.82 0.62 0.46
N LEU A 28 -11.00 1.10 1.40
CA LEU A 28 -10.96 2.52 1.76
C LEU A 28 -10.50 3.38 0.57
N LEU A 29 -9.51 2.92 -0.18
CA LEU A 29 -9.07 3.63 -1.39
C LEU A 29 -10.20 3.71 -2.41
N ALA A 30 -10.91 2.61 -2.64
CA ALA A 30 -12.03 2.57 -3.58
C ALA A 30 -13.18 3.48 -3.17
N GLU A 31 -13.33 3.70 -1.87
CA GLU A 31 -14.39 4.56 -1.31
C GLU A 31 -13.97 6.02 -1.18
N GLY A 32 -12.79 6.38 -1.71
CA GLY A 32 -12.33 7.76 -1.67
C GLY A 32 -11.81 8.20 -0.30
N GLN A 33 -11.29 7.28 0.50
CA GLN A 33 -10.75 7.57 1.83
C GLN A 33 -9.25 7.22 1.89
N PRO A 34 -8.41 7.91 1.11
CA PRO A 34 -6.98 7.54 1.04
C PRO A 34 -6.22 7.76 2.35
N ALA A 35 -6.53 8.80 3.11
CA ALA A 35 -5.84 9.05 4.37
C ALA A 35 -6.05 7.90 5.36
N ALA A 36 -7.27 7.37 5.43
CA ALA A 36 -7.57 6.23 6.31
C ALA A 36 -6.86 4.96 5.84
N ALA A 37 -6.71 4.77 4.53
CA ALA A 37 -6.04 3.60 3.98
C ALA A 37 -4.56 3.56 4.32
N ILE A 38 -3.90 4.71 4.40
CA ILE A 38 -2.45 4.79 4.65
C ILE A 38 -2.06 4.08 5.94
N GLU A 39 -2.80 4.29 7.02
CA GLU A 39 -2.48 3.65 8.31
C GLU A 39 -2.42 2.14 8.19
N HIS A 40 -3.39 1.56 7.48
CA HIS A 40 -3.46 0.10 7.33
C HIS A 40 -2.37 -0.41 6.40
N LEU A 41 -2.03 0.35 5.36
CA LEU A 41 -0.96 -0.04 4.44
C LEU A 41 0.40 -0.01 5.15
N VAL A 42 0.64 0.96 6.02
CA VAL A 42 1.89 1.02 6.79
C VAL A 42 2.02 -0.21 7.69
N VAL A 43 0.94 -0.60 8.37
CA VAL A 43 0.96 -1.80 9.21
C VAL A 43 1.30 -3.03 8.37
N CYS A 44 0.69 -3.18 7.19
CA CYS A 44 0.97 -4.30 6.29
C CYS A 44 2.44 -4.32 5.86
N ALA A 45 2.98 -3.18 5.46
CA ALA A 45 4.36 -3.08 5.01
C ALA A 45 5.35 -3.43 6.11
N ASN A 46 5.09 -2.97 7.33
CA ASN A 46 5.96 -3.24 8.47
C ASN A 46 5.87 -4.69 8.93
N LYS A 47 4.69 -5.30 8.83
CA LYS A 47 4.49 -6.69 9.24
C LYS A 47 5.15 -7.67 8.30
N LYS A 48 5.11 -7.38 6.99
CA LYS A 48 5.76 -8.22 5.96
C LYS A 48 6.70 -7.35 5.12
N PRO A 49 7.96 -7.21 5.55
CA PRO A 49 8.91 -6.32 4.88
C PRO A 49 9.19 -6.67 3.42
N ASP A 50 9.02 -7.94 3.04
CA ASP A 50 9.23 -8.40 1.66
C ASP A 50 7.98 -8.32 0.78
N TRP A 51 6.87 -7.83 1.33
CA TRP A 51 5.61 -7.71 0.60
C TRP A 51 5.59 -6.37 -0.15
N MET A 52 5.70 -6.46 -1.47
CA MET A 52 5.86 -5.29 -2.33
C MET A 52 4.56 -4.45 -2.45
N MET A 53 3.40 -5.10 -2.54
CA MET A 53 2.15 -4.41 -2.88
C MET A 53 1.76 -3.29 -1.92
N PRO A 54 1.83 -3.45 -0.59
CA PRO A 54 1.51 -2.33 0.30
C PRO A 54 2.39 -1.10 0.06
N ARG A 55 3.67 -1.30 -0.28
CA ARG A 55 4.57 -0.19 -0.55
C ARG A 55 4.22 0.53 -1.84
N ILE A 56 3.82 -0.20 -2.87
CA ILE A 56 3.36 0.41 -4.12
C ILE A 56 2.12 1.26 -3.87
N LEU A 57 1.13 0.71 -3.17
CA LEU A 57 -0.11 1.44 -2.88
C LEU A 57 0.15 2.65 -2.00
N LEU A 58 1.05 2.52 -1.00
CA LEU A 58 1.45 3.67 -0.18
C LEU A 58 2.03 4.78 -1.03
N GLY A 59 2.98 4.45 -1.90
CA GLY A 59 3.60 5.44 -2.75
C GLY A 59 2.60 6.14 -3.66
N LYS A 60 1.75 5.37 -4.33
CA LYS A 60 0.74 5.93 -5.22
C LYS A 60 -0.26 6.80 -4.47
N THR A 61 -0.71 6.36 -3.30
CA THR A 61 -1.66 7.10 -2.48
C THR A 61 -1.06 8.42 -2.00
N LEU A 62 0.19 8.38 -1.55
CA LEU A 62 0.87 9.58 -1.08
C LEU A 62 1.10 10.57 -2.22
N LEU A 63 1.38 10.10 -3.45
CA LEU A 63 1.45 10.98 -4.62
C LEU A 63 0.11 11.67 -4.86
N THR A 64 -0.98 10.92 -4.78
CA THR A 64 -2.33 11.48 -4.93
C THR A 64 -2.59 12.58 -3.90
N LEU A 65 -2.07 12.43 -2.69
CA LEU A 65 -2.22 13.40 -1.61
C LEU A 65 -1.16 14.50 -1.64
N GLN A 66 -0.35 14.57 -2.70
CA GLN A 66 0.68 15.59 -2.87
C GLN A 66 1.83 15.50 -1.86
N GLN A 67 2.03 14.34 -1.24
CA GLN A 67 3.12 14.10 -0.29
C GLN A 67 4.26 13.40 -0.97
N LYS A 68 4.95 14.12 -1.86
CA LYS A 68 5.94 13.56 -2.78
C LYS A 68 7.16 12.96 -2.06
N ALA A 69 7.64 13.61 -1.01
CA ALA A 69 8.82 13.12 -0.30
C ALA A 69 8.58 11.77 0.36
N ASP A 70 7.43 11.63 1.04
CA ASP A 70 7.07 10.36 1.68
C ASP A 70 6.77 9.30 0.62
N ALA A 71 6.10 9.68 -0.46
CA ALA A 71 5.82 8.76 -1.56
C ALA A 71 7.11 8.18 -2.13
N ARG A 72 8.12 9.01 -2.35
CA ARG A 72 9.40 8.57 -2.90
C ARG A 72 10.04 7.49 -2.03
N THR A 73 10.02 7.67 -0.71
CA THR A 73 10.59 6.68 0.21
C THR A 73 9.96 5.31 0.03
N TRP A 74 8.63 5.26 -0.01
CA TRP A 74 7.92 3.98 -0.18
C TRP A 74 8.11 3.40 -1.58
N LEU A 75 8.11 4.25 -2.61
CA LEU A 75 8.31 3.80 -3.98
C LEU A 75 9.73 3.25 -4.21
N GLU A 76 10.73 3.85 -3.59
CA GLU A 76 12.11 3.33 -3.68
C GLU A 76 12.23 1.97 -3.01
N GLN A 77 11.58 1.77 -1.86
CA GLN A 77 11.55 0.47 -1.20
C GLN A 77 10.84 -0.56 -2.06
N ALA A 78 9.72 -0.19 -2.67
CA ALA A 78 8.98 -1.08 -3.55
C ALA A 78 9.82 -1.47 -4.78
N LEU A 79 10.55 -0.51 -5.34
CA LEU A 79 11.43 -0.78 -6.49
C LEU A 79 12.52 -1.78 -6.12
N HIS A 80 13.13 -1.60 -4.95
CA HIS A 80 14.14 -2.55 -4.48
C HIS A 80 13.58 -3.97 -4.40
N LEU A 81 12.37 -4.13 -3.85
CA LEU A 81 11.71 -5.44 -3.77
C LEU A 81 11.38 -5.98 -5.16
N ALA A 82 10.89 -5.13 -6.06
CA ALA A 82 10.55 -5.55 -7.41
C ALA A 82 11.77 -6.08 -8.15
N VAL A 83 12.92 -5.42 -8.00
CA VAL A 83 14.17 -5.86 -8.64
C VAL A 83 14.65 -7.17 -8.01
N THR A 84 14.70 -7.25 -6.68
CA THR A 84 15.20 -8.45 -6.01
C THR A 84 14.31 -9.67 -6.21
N GLN A 85 13.01 -9.44 -6.41
CA GLN A 85 12.04 -10.52 -6.63
C GLN A 85 11.77 -10.78 -8.12
N ASN A 86 12.49 -10.10 -9.01
CA ASN A 86 12.38 -10.27 -10.46
C ASN A 86 10.99 -9.94 -11.02
N HIS A 87 10.36 -8.91 -10.48
CA HIS A 87 9.08 -8.39 -10.99
C HIS A 87 9.36 -7.22 -11.95
N ASP A 88 9.62 -7.53 -13.23
CA ASP A 88 10.08 -6.52 -14.20
C ASP A 88 9.04 -5.45 -14.50
N ASP A 89 7.77 -5.82 -14.67
CA ASP A 89 6.72 -4.85 -14.99
C ASP A 89 6.49 -3.86 -13.84
N PRO A 90 6.31 -4.29 -12.60
CA PRO A 90 6.25 -3.36 -11.47
C PRO A 90 7.51 -2.51 -11.33
N ALA A 91 8.69 -3.08 -11.55
CA ALA A 91 9.94 -2.31 -11.45
C ALA A 91 9.96 -1.18 -12.48
N GLN A 92 9.52 -1.44 -13.71
CA GLN A 92 9.49 -0.42 -14.74
C GLN A 92 8.48 0.70 -14.41
N GLU A 93 7.30 0.33 -13.95
CA GLU A 93 6.30 1.31 -13.52
C GLU A 93 6.82 2.19 -12.39
N LEU A 94 7.49 1.58 -11.40
CA LEU A 94 8.03 2.31 -10.26
C LEU A 94 9.13 3.28 -10.68
N ARG A 95 9.99 2.88 -11.63
CA ARG A 95 11.00 3.78 -12.17
C ARG A 95 10.38 5.00 -12.84
N GLN A 96 9.29 4.80 -13.57
CA GLN A 96 8.58 5.89 -14.21
C GLN A 96 7.97 6.84 -13.17
N LEU A 97 7.34 6.30 -12.14
CA LEU A 97 6.76 7.12 -11.06
C LEU A 97 7.84 7.92 -10.32
N LEU A 98 9.00 7.32 -10.09
CA LEU A 98 10.10 8.00 -9.41
C LEU A 98 10.78 9.05 -10.27
N ALA A 99 10.66 8.95 -11.60
CA ALA A 99 11.24 9.92 -12.52
C ALA A 99 10.41 11.21 -12.64
N GLU A 100 9.16 11.19 -12.22
CA GLU A 100 8.27 12.36 -12.27
C GLU A 100 8.56 13.38 -11.12
#